data_ecc03cbd2ce1183f5a71f38e8d130b2f
#
_entry.id   ecc03cbd2ce1183f5a71f38e8d130b2f
#
_cell.length_a   1.000
_cell.length_b   1.000
_cell.length_c   1.000
_cell.angle_alpha   90.00
_cell.angle_beta   90.00
_cell.angle_gamma   90.00
#
_symmetry.space_group_name_H-M   'P 1'
#
loop_
_entity.id
_entity.type
_entity.pdbx_description
1 polymer ?
#
loop_
_entity_poly.entity_id
_entity_poly.type
_entity_poly.pdbx_seq_one_letter_code
_entity_poly.pdbx_strand_id
1 'polypeptide(L)'
;MDSYNRKKIMLTIYPAETNEDLEIVKGLLEEYLASMLELDGPIHIKEVEAHKHQMNNLGEYFRPPEGCLLVAKYKKESAGCVALRMLSDDTCEMKRLYVRPKFRGLKIGRNLFNTVIARAREIGYRHMRIHTISALEQANRLYKSLGFNEIDPYECTPREDAVFMELKL
;
A
#
# COMPACT_ATOMS: atom_id res chain seq x y z
N MET A 1 -43.02 -12.37 2.85
CA MET A 1 -42.32 -11.97 4.06
C MET A 1 -40.93 -12.55 3.99
N ASP A 2 -39.97 -11.76 3.59
CA ASP A 2 -38.56 -11.98 3.96
C ASP A 2 -37.75 -10.76 3.51
N SER A 3 -37.82 -9.75 4.36
CA SER A 3 -36.92 -8.60 4.30
C SER A 3 -35.59 -8.97 4.99
N TYR A 4 -34.86 -9.95 4.42
CA TYR A 4 -33.50 -10.22 4.86
C TYR A 4 -32.60 -9.07 4.40
N ASN A 5 -32.33 -8.25 5.36
CA ASN A 5 -31.36 -7.19 5.49
C ASN A 5 -30.07 -7.51 4.67
N ARG A 6 -30.03 -7.18 3.38
CA ARG A 6 -28.77 -7.04 2.65
C ARG A 6 -28.03 -5.87 3.27
N LYS A 7 -27.23 -6.12 4.30
CA LYS A 7 -26.20 -5.19 4.74
C LYS A 7 -25.43 -4.77 3.49
N LYS A 8 -25.72 -3.57 2.99
CA LYS A 8 -25.09 -3.04 1.80
C LYS A 8 -23.60 -3.02 2.11
N ILE A 9 -22.84 -3.94 1.51
CA ILE A 9 -21.38 -4.00 1.68
C ILE A 9 -20.85 -2.65 1.23
N MET A 10 -20.42 -1.82 2.20
CA MET A 10 -19.95 -0.47 1.91
C MET A 10 -18.49 -0.45 1.48
N LEU A 11 -17.68 -1.38 1.99
CA LEU A 11 -16.27 -1.54 1.68
C LEU A 11 -16.03 -2.89 1.01
N THR A 12 -15.37 -2.87 -0.13
CA THR A 12 -14.87 -4.05 -0.84
C THR A 12 -13.39 -3.89 -1.09
N ILE A 13 -12.59 -4.91 -0.80
CA ILE A 13 -11.17 -4.98 -1.14
C ILE A 13 -10.96 -6.19 -2.03
N TYR A 14 -10.29 -5.99 -3.16
CA TYR A 14 -10.10 -7.03 -4.17
C TYR A 14 -8.76 -6.85 -4.90
N PRO A 15 -8.19 -7.93 -5.48
CA PRO A 15 -6.98 -7.83 -6.27
C PRO A 15 -7.22 -7.10 -7.60
N ALA A 16 -6.28 -6.22 -7.97
CA ALA A 16 -6.28 -5.52 -9.26
C ALA A 16 -5.67 -6.43 -10.32
N GLU A 17 -6.52 -7.11 -11.08
CA GLU A 17 -6.09 -8.12 -12.08
C GLU A 17 -6.38 -7.69 -13.52
N THR A 18 -7.33 -6.78 -13.71
CA THR A 18 -7.70 -6.29 -15.04
C THR A 18 -6.97 -4.99 -15.40
N ASN A 19 -6.89 -4.67 -16.70
CA ASN A 19 -6.34 -3.40 -17.14
C ASN A 19 -7.11 -2.21 -16.54
N GLU A 20 -8.43 -2.33 -16.38
CA GLU A 20 -9.25 -1.30 -15.73
C GLU A 20 -8.85 -1.11 -14.26
N ASP A 21 -8.59 -2.19 -13.53
CA ASP A 21 -8.12 -2.12 -12.14
C ASP A 21 -6.74 -1.47 -12.05
N LEU A 22 -5.84 -1.80 -12.98
CA LEU A 22 -4.49 -1.19 -13.03
C LEU A 22 -4.57 0.32 -13.31
N GLU A 23 -5.47 0.77 -14.17
CA GLU A 23 -5.71 2.21 -14.39
C GLU A 23 -6.29 2.89 -13.14
N ILE A 24 -7.16 2.22 -12.40
CA ILE A 24 -7.66 2.71 -11.09
C ILE A 24 -6.50 2.88 -10.12
N VAL A 25 -5.64 1.88 -9.98
CA VAL A 25 -4.45 1.94 -9.10
C VAL A 25 -3.53 3.07 -9.52
N LYS A 26 -3.28 3.20 -10.81
CA LYS A 26 -2.43 4.26 -11.37
C LYS A 26 -2.94 5.65 -10.99
N GLY A 27 -4.24 5.90 -11.16
CA GLY A 27 -4.87 7.16 -10.75
C GLY A 27 -4.73 7.43 -9.23
N LEU A 28 -4.91 6.40 -8.40
CA LEU A 28 -4.70 6.52 -6.94
C LEU A 28 -3.24 6.83 -6.58
N LEU A 29 -2.29 6.26 -7.31
CA LEU A 29 -0.85 6.50 -7.08
C LEU A 29 -0.40 7.87 -7.59
N GLU A 30 -1.03 8.40 -8.63
CA GLU A 30 -0.81 9.79 -9.08
C GLU A 30 -1.27 10.78 -7.99
N GLU A 31 -2.43 10.56 -7.39
CA GLU A 31 -2.92 11.35 -6.25
C GLU A 31 -1.97 11.22 -5.04
N TYR A 32 -1.50 10.01 -4.76
CA TYR A 32 -0.52 9.76 -3.70
C TYR A 32 0.77 10.54 -3.93
N LEU A 33 1.34 10.48 -5.14
CA LEU A 33 2.55 11.21 -5.49
C LEU A 33 2.36 12.72 -5.34
N ALA A 34 1.23 13.27 -5.80
CA ALA A 34 0.91 14.68 -5.64
C ALA A 34 0.86 15.08 -4.16
N SER A 35 0.25 14.26 -3.31
CA SER A 35 0.19 14.52 -1.86
C SER A 35 1.58 14.45 -1.19
N MET A 36 2.45 13.59 -1.67
CA MET A 36 3.85 13.51 -1.18
C MET A 36 4.65 14.74 -1.56
N LEU A 37 4.48 15.26 -2.77
CA LEU A 37 5.12 16.50 -3.23
C LEU A 37 4.72 17.73 -2.38
N GLU A 38 3.45 17.78 -1.96
CA GLU A 38 2.96 18.85 -1.08
C GLU A 38 3.57 18.79 0.33
N LEU A 39 3.78 17.57 0.86
CA LEU A 39 4.32 17.36 2.21
C LEU A 39 5.85 17.60 2.30
N ASP A 40 6.56 17.27 1.25
CA ASP A 40 7.98 16.97 1.33
C ASP A 40 8.86 17.90 0.46
N GLY A 41 8.22 18.82 -0.29
CA GLY A 41 8.92 19.67 -1.24
C GLY A 41 9.46 18.87 -2.44
N PRO A 42 10.47 19.37 -3.14
CA PRO A 42 10.94 18.73 -4.36
C PRO A 42 11.53 17.34 -4.07
N ILE A 43 10.83 16.31 -4.50
CA ILE A 43 11.33 14.92 -4.52
C ILE A 43 12.54 14.87 -5.46
N HIS A 44 13.56 14.11 -5.10
CA HIS A 44 14.72 13.91 -5.97
C HIS A 44 14.27 13.36 -7.34
N ILE A 45 14.81 13.92 -8.42
CA ILE A 45 14.47 13.55 -9.81
C ILE A 45 14.52 12.03 -10.01
N LYS A 46 15.51 11.35 -9.42
CA LYS A 46 15.66 9.88 -9.49
C LYS A 46 14.48 9.13 -8.83
N GLU A 47 13.92 9.64 -7.75
CA GLU A 47 12.75 9.04 -7.09
C GLU A 47 11.49 9.19 -7.95
N VAL A 48 11.33 10.35 -8.60
CA VAL A 48 10.23 10.60 -9.54
C VAL A 48 10.31 9.68 -10.75
N GLU A 49 11.51 9.50 -11.32
CA GLU A 49 11.74 8.61 -12.45
C GLU A 49 11.49 7.14 -12.09
N ALA A 50 12.01 6.70 -10.93
CA ALA A 50 11.76 5.35 -10.42
C ALA A 50 10.26 5.11 -10.17
N HIS A 51 9.56 6.10 -9.63
CA HIS A 51 8.11 6.04 -9.41
C HIS A 51 7.35 5.93 -10.74
N LYS A 52 7.68 6.77 -11.73
CA LYS A 52 7.07 6.70 -13.06
C LYS A 52 7.30 5.36 -13.75
N HIS A 53 8.53 4.84 -13.67
CA HIS A 53 8.85 3.53 -14.22
C HIS A 53 8.00 2.42 -13.58
N GLN A 54 7.88 2.44 -12.26
CA GLN A 54 7.05 1.50 -11.52
C GLN A 54 5.56 1.63 -11.88
N MET A 55 5.05 2.87 -12.05
CA MET A 55 3.68 3.14 -12.46
C MET A 55 3.35 2.58 -13.85
N ASN A 56 4.30 2.61 -14.76
CA ASN A 56 4.13 2.07 -16.11
C ASN A 56 4.20 0.53 -16.15
N ASN A 57 4.69 -0.11 -15.09
CA ASN A 57 4.92 -1.55 -15.01
C ASN A 57 4.30 -2.19 -13.75
N LEU A 58 3.19 -1.65 -13.26
CA LEU A 58 2.54 -2.10 -12.02
C LEU A 58 2.27 -3.61 -11.98
N GLY A 59 1.78 -4.16 -13.10
CA GLY A 59 1.47 -5.58 -13.21
C GLY A 59 2.69 -6.50 -13.13
N GLU A 60 3.88 -6.01 -13.52
CA GLU A 60 5.12 -6.77 -13.39
C GLU A 60 5.74 -6.64 -12.00
N TYR A 61 5.75 -5.42 -11.45
CA TYR A 61 6.35 -5.13 -10.14
C TYR A 61 5.66 -5.84 -8.98
N PHE A 62 4.34 -6.03 -9.08
CA PHE A 62 3.51 -6.60 -8.01
C PHE A 62 2.80 -7.87 -8.47
N ARG A 63 3.45 -8.60 -9.35
CA ARG A 63 2.89 -9.80 -10.01
C ARG A 63 2.63 -10.95 -9.04
N PRO A 64 1.42 -11.57 -9.12
CA PRO A 64 1.21 -12.88 -8.51
C PRO A 64 2.15 -13.95 -9.12
N PRO A 65 2.47 -15.03 -8.37
CA PRO A 65 1.99 -15.36 -7.03
C PRO A 65 2.75 -14.69 -5.89
N GLU A 66 3.94 -14.10 -6.14
CA GLU A 66 4.81 -13.56 -5.10
C GLU A 66 4.38 -12.18 -4.59
N GLY A 67 3.60 -11.46 -5.38
CA GLY A 67 3.10 -10.12 -5.05
C GLY A 67 1.61 -9.97 -5.27
N CYS A 68 1.07 -8.80 -4.95
CA CYS A 68 -0.29 -8.42 -5.29
C CYS A 68 -0.48 -6.90 -5.25
N LEU A 69 -1.48 -6.46 -6.00
CA LEU A 69 -2.09 -5.13 -5.88
C LEU A 69 -3.51 -5.28 -5.38
N LEU A 70 -3.89 -4.53 -4.35
CA LEU A 70 -5.25 -4.52 -3.81
C LEU A 70 -5.87 -3.14 -4.00
N VAL A 71 -7.13 -3.13 -4.40
CA VAL A 71 -7.98 -1.93 -4.49
C VAL A 71 -9.07 -2.00 -3.45
N ALA A 72 -9.29 -0.90 -2.75
CA ALA A 72 -10.45 -0.70 -1.90
C ALA A 72 -11.49 0.17 -2.59
N LYS A 73 -12.72 -0.29 -2.67
CA LYS A 73 -13.90 0.50 -3.08
C LYS A 73 -14.82 0.72 -1.88
N TYR A 74 -15.23 1.96 -1.68
CA TYR A 74 -16.23 2.35 -0.68
C TYR A 74 -17.45 2.92 -1.37
N LYS A 75 -18.62 2.31 -1.18
CA LYS A 75 -19.87 2.69 -1.88
C LYS A 75 -19.68 2.80 -3.41
N LYS A 76 -18.93 1.86 -3.99
CA LYS A 76 -18.59 1.77 -5.42
C LYS A 76 -17.54 2.77 -5.94
N GLU A 77 -17.07 3.72 -5.12
CA GLU A 77 -15.96 4.60 -5.49
C GLU A 77 -14.62 4.00 -5.07
N SER A 78 -13.59 4.14 -5.91
CA SER A 78 -12.23 3.77 -5.54
C SER A 78 -11.73 4.65 -4.40
N ALA A 79 -11.38 4.02 -3.29
CA ALA A 79 -11.07 4.69 -2.03
C ALA A 79 -9.59 4.62 -1.65
N GLY A 80 -8.89 3.60 -2.10
CA GLY A 80 -7.49 3.42 -1.78
C GLY A 80 -6.89 2.16 -2.39
N CYS A 81 -5.61 1.95 -2.17
CA CYS A 81 -4.87 0.79 -2.65
C CYS A 81 -3.73 0.41 -1.71
N VAL A 82 -3.17 -0.77 -1.91
CA VAL A 82 -1.93 -1.25 -1.30
C VAL A 82 -1.27 -2.26 -2.22
N ALA A 83 0.05 -2.32 -2.19
CA ALA A 83 0.85 -3.26 -2.98
C ALA A 83 1.74 -4.12 -2.09
N LEU A 84 2.05 -5.32 -2.57
CA LEU A 84 2.97 -6.28 -1.98
C LEU A 84 3.93 -6.78 -3.05
N ARG A 85 5.23 -6.81 -2.75
CA ARG A 85 6.24 -7.44 -3.60
C ARG A 85 7.19 -8.32 -2.79
N MET A 86 7.80 -9.28 -3.45
CA MET A 86 8.87 -10.09 -2.88
C MET A 86 10.15 -9.26 -2.71
N LEU A 87 10.84 -9.43 -1.58
CA LEU A 87 12.23 -9.00 -1.38
C LEU A 87 13.17 -10.20 -1.36
N SER A 88 12.77 -11.28 -0.69
CA SER A 88 13.46 -12.57 -0.65
C SER A 88 12.44 -13.69 -0.47
N ASP A 89 12.89 -14.92 -0.40
CA ASP A 89 12.00 -16.11 -0.28
C ASP A 89 11.08 -16.06 0.95
N ASP A 90 11.52 -15.41 2.04
CA ASP A 90 10.78 -15.34 3.29
C ASP A 90 10.33 -13.93 3.69
N THR A 91 10.70 -12.92 2.89
CA THR A 91 10.48 -11.51 3.23
C THR A 91 9.81 -10.78 2.06
N CYS A 92 8.72 -10.10 2.36
CA CYS A 92 8.02 -9.23 1.41
C CYS A 92 8.11 -7.76 1.83
N GLU A 93 7.74 -6.88 0.91
CA GLU A 93 7.63 -5.45 1.16
C GLU A 93 6.21 -4.98 0.84
N MET A 94 5.59 -4.31 1.80
CA MET A 94 4.36 -3.57 1.56
C MET A 94 4.70 -2.18 1.05
N LYS A 95 4.07 -1.79 -0.05
CA LYS A 95 4.25 -0.48 -0.70
C LYS A 95 2.91 0.16 -1.02
N ARG A 96 2.93 1.46 -1.24
CA ARG A 96 1.83 2.19 -1.85
C ARG A 96 0.50 2.09 -1.09
N LEU A 97 0.56 2.00 0.24
CA LEU A 97 -0.65 2.13 1.05
C LEU A 97 -1.14 3.58 0.97
N TYR A 98 -2.27 3.76 0.30
CA TYR A 98 -2.90 5.06 0.11
C TYR A 98 -4.40 4.97 0.29
N VAL A 99 -4.96 5.95 0.98
CA VAL A 99 -6.41 6.16 1.11
C VAL A 99 -6.72 7.61 0.78
N ARG A 100 -7.63 7.82 -0.16
CA ARG A 100 -8.10 9.16 -0.53
C ARG A 100 -8.55 9.96 0.69
N PRO A 101 -8.21 11.26 0.80
CA PRO A 101 -8.54 12.07 1.97
C PRO A 101 -10.00 12.00 2.41
N LYS A 102 -10.93 12.03 1.45
CA LYS A 102 -12.38 11.99 1.73
C LYS A 102 -12.86 10.68 2.40
N PHE A 103 -12.06 9.63 2.36
CA PHE A 103 -12.38 8.32 2.96
C PHE A 103 -11.56 8.01 4.20
N ARG A 104 -10.70 8.92 4.65
CA ARG A 104 -9.93 8.74 5.88
C ARG A 104 -10.86 8.72 7.10
N GLY A 105 -10.44 8.07 8.17
CA GLY A 105 -11.28 7.87 9.35
C GLY A 105 -12.27 6.71 9.26
N LEU A 106 -12.50 6.13 8.06
CA LEU A 106 -13.40 4.98 7.84
C LEU A 106 -12.70 3.61 7.99
N LYS A 107 -11.51 3.58 8.59
CA LYS A 107 -10.68 2.38 8.83
C LYS A 107 -10.27 1.64 7.53
N ILE A 108 -10.38 2.26 6.36
CA ILE A 108 -10.05 1.64 5.08
C ILE A 108 -8.58 1.27 5.01
N GLY A 109 -7.68 2.14 5.46
CA GLY A 109 -6.24 1.85 5.52
C GLY A 109 -5.91 0.64 6.38
N ARG A 110 -6.54 0.50 7.54
CA ARG A 110 -6.40 -0.68 8.41
C ARG A 110 -6.93 -1.95 7.75
N ASN A 111 -8.04 -1.87 7.04
CA ASN A 111 -8.60 -3.03 6.32
C ASN A 111 -7.72 -3.45 5.14
N LEU A 112 -7.19 -2.49 4.35
CA LEU A 112 -6.21 -2.76 3.30
C LEU A 112 -4.96 -3.44 3.88
N PHE A 113 -4.45 -2.91 4.98
CA PHE A 113 -3.32 -3.46 5.69
C PHE A 113 -3.57 -4.90 6.17
N ASN A 114 -4.68 -5.16 6.83
CA ASN A 114 -5.03 -6.50 7.31
C ASN A 114 -5.17 -7.49 6.13
N THR A 115 -5.73 -7.04 5.01
CA THR A 115 -5.90 -7.87 3.82
C THR A 115 -4.55 -8.21 3.18
N VAL A 116 -3.63 -7.24 3.07
CA VAL A 116 -2.30 -7.50 2.49
C VAL A 116 -1.44 -8.37 3.40
N ILE A 117 -1.57 -8.26 4.72
CA ILE A 117 -0.91 -9.17 5.68
C ILE A 117 -1.43 -10.60 5.52
N ALA A 118 -2.75 -10.77 5.46
CA ALA A 118 -3.33 -12.10 5.24
C ALA A 118 -2.80 -12.71 3.94
N ARG A 119 -2.72 -11.90 2.88
CA ARG A 119 -2.17 -12.33 1.60
C ARG A 119 -0.69 -12.72 1.69
N ALA A 120 0.12 -11.93 2.39
CA ALA A 120 1.54 -12.24 2.61
C ALA A 120 1.74 -13.58 3.34
N ARG A 121 0.92 -13.85 4.36
CA ARG A 121 0.93 -15.13 5.08
C ARG A 121 0.50 -16.32 4.22
N GLU A 122 -0.52 -16.15 3.38
CA GLU A 122 -0.97 -17.17 2.42
C GLU A 122 0.12 -17.54 1.41
N ILE A 123 0.90 -16.55 0.95
CA ILE A 123 2.04 -16.76 0.05
C ILE A 123 3.18 -17.50 0.77
N GLY A 124 3.31 -17.35 2.08
CA GLY A 124 4.30 -18.03 2.90
C GLY A 124 5.43 -17.14 3.43
N TYR A 125 5.29 -15.83 3.31
CA TYR A 125 6.25 -14.89 3.89
C TYR A 125 6.24 -14.94 5.42
N ARG A 126 7.42 -14.77 6.00
CA ARG A 126 7.64 -14.72 7.45
C ARG A 126 7.81 -13.30 7.97
N HIS A 127 8.27 -12.39 7.09
CA HIS A 127 8.58 -11.01 7.40
C HIS A 127 7.96 -10.07 6.38
N MET A 128 7.43 -8.97 6.85
CA MET A 128 6.98 -7.86 6.01
C MET A 128 7.76 -6.61 6.37
N ARG A 129 8.38 -5.98 5.38
CA ARG A 129 9.11 -4.72 5.52
C ARG A 129 8.35 -3.57 4.90
N ILE A 130 8.62 -2.39 5.39
CA ILE A 130 8.15 -1.12 4.85
C ILE A 130 9.28 -0.09 4.88
N HIS A 131 9.31 0.73 3.85
CA HIS A 131 10.10 1.94 3.78
C HIS A 131 9.14 3.13 3.78
N THR A 132 9.27 4.01 4.73
CA THR A 132 8.46 5.22 4.91
C THR A 132 9.36 6.41 5.23
N ILE A 133 8.77 7.55 5.53
CA ILE A 133 9.49 8.75 5.93
C ILE A 133 8.93 9.30 7.24
N SER A 134 9.75 10.01 8.01
CA SER A 134 9.35 10.53 9.32
C SER A 134 8.17 11.50 9.24
N ALA A 135 8.03 12.25 8.14
CA ALA A 135 6.93 13.18 7.91
C ALA A 135 5.54 12.52 7.83
N LEU A 136 5.46 11.23 7.50
CA LEU A 136 4.20 10.48 7.44
C LEU A 136 3.77 9.96 8.83
N GLU A 137 3.61 10.87 9.78
CA GLU A 137 3.36 10.53 11.18
C GLU A 137 2.15 9.63 11.41
N GLN A 138 1.04 9.88 10.72
CA GLN A 138 -0.18 9.06 10.87
C GLN A 138 0.03 7.62 10.40
N ALA A 139 0.68 7.45 9.24
CA ALA A 139 1.04 6.14 8.71
C ALA A 139 2.01 5.42 9.65
N ASN A 140 3.04 6.11 10.13
CA ASN A 140 4.03 5.55 11.04
C ASN A 140 3.41 5.11 12.38
N ARG A 141 2.49 5.91 12.93
CA ARG A 141 1.70 5.51 14.12
C ARG A 141 0.86 4.27 13.86
N LEU A 142 0.22 4.19 12.70
CA LEU A 142 -0.53 3.00 12.30
C LEU A 142 0.39 1.76 12.25
N TYR A 143 1.53 1.85 11.57
CA TYR A 143 2.48 0.73 11.45
C TYR A 143 2.96 0.26 12.82
N LYS A 144 3.37 1.16 13.71
CA LYS A 144 3.77 0.82 15.08
C LYS A 144 2.63 0.16 15.87
N SER A 145 1.39 0.65 15.73
CA SER A 145 0.21 0.06 16.38
C SER A 145 -0.13 -1.35 15.87
N LEU A 146 0.36 -1.71 14.70
CA LEU A 146 0.16 -3.00 14.05
C LEU A 146 1.32 -3.97 14.32
N GLY A 147 2.33 -3.55 15.09
CA GLY A 147 3.43 -4.39 15.54
C GLY A 147 4.72 -4.27 14.73
N PHE A 148 4.81 -3.30 13.81
CA PHE A 148 6.08 -3.01 13.15
C PHE A 148 7.08 -2.39 14.11
N ASN A 149 8.32 -2.86 14.01
CA ASN A 149 9.47 -2.31 14.72
C ASN A 149 10.45 -1.68 13.73
N GLU A 150 11.10 -0.60 14.15
CA GLU A 150 12.15 0.01 13.34
C GLU A 150 13.35 -0.93 13.20
N ILE A 151 13.91 -0.97 12.00
CA ILE A 151 15.09 -1.76 11.63
C ILE A 151 16.11 -0.90 10.92
N ASP A 152 17.33 -1.41 10.78
CA ASP A 152 18.33 -0.80 9.92
C ASP A 152 17.91 -0.78 8.45
N PRO A 153 18.38 0.20 7.65
CA PRO A 153 18.08 0.27 6.23
C PRO A 153 18.44 -1.03 5.49
N TYR A 154 17.51 -1.54 4.71
CA TYR A 154 17.74 -2.71 3.85
C TYR A 154 17.91 -2.35 2.37
N GLU A 155 17.78 -1.07 2.04
CA GLU A 155 18.06 -0.53 0.71
C GLU A 155 18.73 0.84 0.82
N CYS A 156 19.45 1.23 -0.23
CA CYS A 156 20.08 2.54 -0.31
C CYS A 156 19.04 3.59 -0.69
N THR A 157 18.99 4.68 0.09
CA THR A 157 18.12 5.82 -0.19
C THR A 157 18.90 7.12 0.04
N PRO A 158 18.71 8.15 -0.79
CA PRO A 158 19.30 9.46 -0.56
C PRO A 158 18.60 10.26 0.56
N ARG A 159 17.51 9.72 1.13
CA ARG A 159 16.69 10.40 2.12
C ARG A 159 17.22 10.20 3.54
N GLU A 160 17.56 11.29 4.21
CA GLU A 160 17.98 11.28 5.62
C GLU A 160 16.83 11.00 6.60
N ASP A 161 15.58 11.29 6.18
CA ASP A 161 14.37 11.10 6.97
C ASP A 161 13.67 9.74 6.70
N ALA A 162 14.34 8.84 5.98
CA ALA A 162 13.84 7.50 5.70
C ALA A 162 13.72 6.68 7.00
N VAL A 163 12.60 5.96 7.13
CA VAL A 163 12.33 5.07 8.25
C VAL A 163 12.03 3.67 7.68
N PHE A 164 12.73 2.68 8.19
CA PHE A 164 12.58 1.29 7.79
C PHE A 164 11.98 0.50 8.96
N MET A 165 10.97 -0.29 8.68
CA MET A 165 10.30 -1.09 9.70
C MET A 165 10.06 -2.52 9.22
N GLU A 166 9.98 -3.45 10.16
CA GLU A 166 9.68 -4.86 9.90
C GLU A 166 8.61 -5.37 10.85
N LEU A 167 7.71 -6.19 10.31
CA LEU A 167 6.74 -6.98 11.04
C LEU A 167 7.05 -8.47 10.83
N LYS A 168 7.08 -9.23 11.91
CA LYS A 168 7.07 -10.70 11.85
C LYS A 168 5.64 -11.16 11.60
N LEU A 169 5.42 -11.89 10.50
CA LEU A 169 4.12 -12.37 10.04
C LEU A 169 3.65 -13.62 10.78
#